data_6fef42e62e574fccb7dc6ace75e0b13a
#
_entry.id   6fef42e62e574fccb7dc6ace75e0b13a
#
_cell.length_a   1.000
_cell.length_b   1.000
_cell.length_c   1.000
_cell.angle_alpha   90.00
_cell.angle_beta   90.00
_cell.angle_gamma   90.00
#
_symmetry.space_group_name_H-M   'P 1'
#
loop_
_entity.id
_entity.type
_entity.pdbx_description
1 polymer ?
#
loop_
_entity_poly.entity_id
_entity_poly.type
_entity_poly.pdbx_seq_one_letter_code
_entity_poly.pdbx_strand_id
1 'polypeptide(L)'
;MENIFQKPHIKGFIPYAFAAFLVGLVGGFTSLFSPAFVEELNLPYNNTTWTALAMAMSTAAFAPVLGKLGDMIGRRVTLLIGIAVFILGNILTAIAPTLIFMLIARFIVGIGTAAIAPVVMSYILTEFPPDKIAKGFALYMFISSISVIFGPTIGGLI
;
A
#
# COMPACT_ATOMS: atom_id res chain seq x y z
N MET A 1 11.87 1.94 32.90
CA MET A 1 11.20 1.55 31.65
C MET A 1 11.83 2.40 30.53
N GLU A 2 12.78 1.85 29.79
CA GLU A 2 13.39 2.57 28.67
C GLU A 2 12.32 2.80 27.60
N ASN A 3 12.13 4.04 27.20
CA ASN A 3 11.15 4.43 26.19
C ASN A 3 11.41 3.65 24.90
N ILE A 4 10.56 2.69 24.60
CA ILE A 4 10.64 1.81 23.43
C ILE A 4 10.78 2.62 22.13
N PHE A 5 10.19 3.83 22.08
CA PHE A 5 10.23 4.76 20.95
C PHE A 5 11.55 5.52 20.78
N GLN A 6 12.48 5.46 21.73
CA GLN A 6 13.80 6.13 21.61
C GLN A 6 14.87 5.29 20.93
N LYS A 7 14.60 3.99 20.66
CA LYS A 7 15.57 3.12 19.99
C LYS A 7 15.71 3.52 18.49
N PRO A 8 16.93 3.67 17.98
CA PRO A 8 17.18 4.20 16.64
C PRO A 8 16.50 3.41 15.52
N HIS A 9 16.41 2.09 15.65
CA HIS A 9 15.72 1.22 14.69
C HIS A 9 14.19 1.43 14.66
N ILE A 10 13.56 1.83 15.77
CA ILE A 10 12.12 2.12 15.83
C ILE A 10 11.82 3.50 15.25
N LYS A 11 12.66 4.52 15.53
CA LYS A 11 12.51 5.84 14.91
C LYS A 11 12.63 5.78 13.40
N GLY A 12 13.58 4.99 12.88
CA GLY A 12 13.73 4.76 11.45
C GLY A 12 12.58 3.97 10.83
N PHE A 13 11.87 3.15 11.60
CA PHE A 13 10.72 2.35 11.14
C PHE A 13 9.43 3.17 10.94
N ILE A 14 9.27 4.30 11.62
CA ILE A 14 8.03 5.12 11.60
C ILE A 14 7.58 5.46 10.17
N PRO A 15 8.41 5.98 9.26
CA PRO A 15 7.96 6.31 7.90
C PRO A 15 7.51 5.08 7.11
N TYR A 16 8.12 3.93 7.32
CA TYR A 16 7.74 2.67 6.67
C TYR A 16 6.41 2.14 7.21
N ALA A 17 6.20 2.23 8.52
CA ALA A 17 4.95 1.88 9.19
C ALA A 17 3.81 2.79 8.73
N PHE A 18 4.07 4.09 8.60
CA PHE A 18 3.10 5.06 8.11
C PHE A 18 2.71 4.81 6.65
N ALA A 19 3.67 4.48 5.78
CA ALA A 19 3.39 4.11 4.39
C ALA A 19 2.50 2.84 4.32
N ALA A 20 2.82 1.82 5.11
CA ALA A 20 2.01 0.60 5.19
C ALA A 20 0.59 0.88 5.70
N PHE A 21 0.46 1.76 6.69
CA PHE A 21 -0.84 2.20 7.21
C PHE A 21 -1.67 2.91 6.15
N LEU A 22 -1.08 3.86 5.41
CA LEU A 22 -1.77 4.59 4.34
C LEU A 22 -2.28 3.65 3.24
N VAL A 23 -1.44 2.71 2.81
CA VAL A 23 -1.84 1.74 1.76
C VAL A 23 -2.97 0.83 2.24
N GLY A 24 -2.89 0.34 3.47
CA GLY A 24 -3.95 -0.49 4.05
C GLY A 24 -5.27 0.28 4.21
N LEU A 25 -5.19 1.53 4.66
CA LEU A 25 -6.36 2.41 4.83
C LEU A 25 -7.04 2.69 3.48
N VAL A 26 -6.28 3.10 2.47
CA VAL A 26 -6.82 3.34 1.12
C VAL A 26 -7.33 2.06 0.48
N GLY A 27 -6.66 0.91 0.69
CA GLY A 27 -7.13 -0.39 0.23
C GLY A 27 -8.48 -0.78 0.82
N GLY A 28 -8.65 -0.60 2.13
CA GLY A 28 -9.91 -0.83 2.83
C GLY A 28 -11.02 0.12 2.37
N PHE A 29 -10.70 1.40 2.21
CA PHE A 29 -11.62 2.42 1.67
C PHE A 29 -12.07 2.06 0.25
N THR A 30 -11.15 1.70 -0.61
CA THR A 30 -11.43 1.35 -2.01
C THR A 30 -12.36 0.14 -2.15
N SER A 31 -12.30 -0.83 -1.23
CA SER A 31 -13.16 -2.01 -1.27
C SER A 31 -14.65 -1.67 -1.17
N LEU A 32 -15.00 -0.58 -0.48
CA LEU A 32 -16.37 -0.07 -0.40
C LEU A 32 -16.79 0.74 -1.62
N PHE A 33 -15.89 1.57 -2.16
CA PHE A 33 -16.24 2.48 -3.27
C PHE A 33 -16.17 1.81 -4.64
N SER A 34 -15.45 0.71 -4.79
CA SER A 34 -15.32 0.03 -6.07
C SER A 34 -16.68 -0.43 -6.64
N PRO A 35 -17.60 -1.03 -5.86
CA PRO A 35 -18.94 -1.35 -6.34
C PRO A 35 -19.78 -0.12 -6.73
N ALA A 36 -19.77 0.92 -5.89
CA ALA A 36 -20.51 2.14 -6.15
C ALA A 36 -20.05 2.84 -7.42
N PHE A 37 -18.74 2.84 -7.69
CA PHE A 37 -18.16 3.43 -8.90
C PHE A 37 -18.58 2.70 -10.18
N VAL A 38 -18.67 1.37 -10.10
CA VAL A 38 -19.11 0.54 -11.23
C VAL A 38 -20.60 0.75 -11.50
N GLU A 39 -21.40 0.93 -10.45
CA GLU A 39 -22.83 1.24 -10.55
C GLU A 39 -23.06 2.64 -11.16
N GLU A 40 -22.31 3.66 -10.76
CA GLU A 40 -22.39 5.01 -11.32
C GLU A 40 -22.07 5.05 -12.83
N LEU A 41 -21.14 4.20 -13.28
CA LEU A 41 -20.81 4.03 -14.70
C LEU A 41 -21.79 3.12 -15.46
N ASN A 42 -22.89 2.66 -14.84
CA ASN A 42 -23.85 1.72 -15.41
C ASN A 42 -23.22 0.43 -15.97
N LEU A 43 -22.17 -0.08 -15.31
CA LEU A 43 -21.44 -1.25 -15.73
C LEU A 43 -21.90 -2.51 -14.97
N PRO A 44 -21.78 -3.72 -15.56
CA PRO A 44 -22.03 -4.97 -14.85
C PRO A 44 -21.14 -5.11 -13.61
N TYR A 45 -21.68 -5.64 -12.52
CA TYR A 45 -21.00 -5.79 -11.22
C TYR A 45 -19.67 -6.58 -11.29
N ASN A 46 -19.55 -7.52 -12.23
CA ASN A 46 -18.31 -8.26 -12.47
C ASN A 46 -17.13 -7.38 -12.91
N ASN A 47 -17.35 -6.13 -13.32
CA ASN A 47 -16.28 -5.20 -13.65
C ASN A 47 -15.49 -4.73 -12.41
N THR A 48 -16.06 -4.82 -11.20
CA THR A 48 -15.33 -4.60 -9.94
C THR A 48 -14.18 -5.60 -9.78
N THR A 49 -14.36 -6.83 -10.21
CA THR A 49 -13.31 -7.85 -10.17
C THR A 49 -12.12 -7.48 -11.05
N TRP A 50 -12.38 -6.92 -12.24
CA TRP A 50 -11.31 -6.50 -13.14
C TRP A 50 -10.46 -5.35 -12.57
N THR A 51 -11.08 -4.42 -11.85
CA THR A 51 -10.34 -3.33 -11.19
C THR A 51 -9.42 -3.83 -10.07
N ALA A 52 -9.88 -4.82 -9.30
CA ALA A 52 -9.07 -5.47 -8.28
C ALA A 52 -7.94 -6.31 -8.89
N LEU A 53 -8.22 -7.05 -9.97
CA LEU A 53 -7.23 -7.85 -10.69
C LEU A 53 -6.13 -6.98 -11.31
N ALA A 54 -6.47 -5.85 -11.94
CA ALA A 54 -5.49 -4.94 -12.52
C ALA A 54 -4.46 -4.47 -11.48
N MET A 55 -4.93 -4.10 -10.28
CA MET A 55 -4.06 -3.72 -9.16
C MET A 55 -3.23 -4.91 -8.65
N ALA A 56 -3.84 -6.08 -8.46
CA ALA A 56 -3.16 -7.26 -7.95
C ALA A 56 -2.07 -7.76 -8.91
N MET A 57 -2.35 -7.78 -10.21
CA MET A 57 -1.39 -8.20 -11.24
C MET A 57 -0.18 -7.27 -11.30
N SER A 58 -0.41 -5.95 -11.29
CA SER A 58 0.70 -5.00 -11.29
C SER A 58 1.51 -5.08 -10.00
N THR A 59 0.86 -5.22 -8.84
CA THR A 59 1.57 -5.41 -7.56
C THR A 59 2.45 -6.66 -7.59
N ALA A 60 1.93 -7.79 -8.04
CA ALA A 60 2.69 -9.04 -8.12
C ALA A 60 3.85 -8.96 -9.12
N ALA A 61 3.63 -8.34 -10.29
CA ALA A 61 4.65 -8.22 -11.33
C ALA A 61 5.80 -7.26 -10.92
N PHE A 62 5.49 -6.16 -10.25
CA PHE A 62 6.47 -5.13 -9.92
C PHE A 62 7.12 -5.29 -8.54
N ALA A 63 6.56 -6.10 -7.62
CA ALA A 63 7.13 -6.29 -6.30
C ALA A 63 8.60 -6.77 -6.31
N PRO A 64 9.01 -7.78 -7.11
CA PRO A 64 10.41 -8.19 -7.17
C PRO A 64 11.33 -7.11 -7.75
N VAL A 65 10.83 -6.37 -8.76
CA VAL A 65 11.59 -5.31 -9.42
C VAL A 65 11.84 -4.15 -8.47
N LEU A 66 10.79 -3.70 -7.76
CA LEU A 66 10.88 -2.59 -6.82
C LEU A 66 11.60 -2.98 -5.52
N GLY A 67 11.54 -4.25 -5.13
CA GLY A 67 12.39 -4.78 -4.06
C GLY A 67 13.87 -4.65 -4.41
N LYS A 68 14.28 -5.12 -5.59
CA LYS A 68 15.65 -5.00 -6.08
C LYS A 68 16.07 -3.53 -6.26
N LEU A 69 15.17 -2.69 -6.75
CA LEU A 69 15.42 -1.26 -6.89
C LEU A 69 15.69 -0.61 -5.51
N GLY A 70 14.96 -1.02 -4.48
CA GLY A 70 15.19 -0.58 -3.10
C GLY A 70 16.58 -0.91 -2.57
N ASP A 71 17.14 -2.03 -2.99
CA ASP A 71 18.50 -2.41 -2.63
C ASP A 71 19.57 -1.63 -3.42
N MET A 72 19.26 -1.22 -4.66
CA MET A 72 20.20 -0.49 -5.54
C MET A 72 20.23 1.01 -5.29
N ILE A 73 19.10 1.68 -5.24
CA ILE A 73 18.99 3.16 -5.11
C ILE A 73 18.68 3.61 -3.69
N GLY A 74 18.45 2.66 -2.80
CA GLY A 74 18.16 2.90 -1.39
C GLY A 74 16.66 2.87 -1.06
N ARG A 75 16.36 2.26 0.09
CA ARG A 75 14.99 1.97 0.57
C ARG A 75 14.13 3.21 0.72
N ARG A 76 14.70 4.32 1.22
CA ARG A 76 13.94 5.58 1.41
C ARG A 76 13.50 6.17 0.09
N VAL A 77 14.37 6.18 -0.91
CA VAL A 77 14.07 6.71 -2.25
C VAL A 77 13.00 5.86 -2.91
N THR A 78 13.15 4.53 -2.88
CA THR A 78 12.17 3.60 -3.44
C THR A 78 10.81 3.71 -2.75
N LEU A 79 10.79 3.87 -1.42
CA LEU A 79 9.56 4.11 -0.67
C LEU A 79 8.86 5.40 -1.10
N LEU A 80 9.59 6.50 -1.23
CA LEU A 80 9.03 7.79 -1.65
C LEU A 80 8.50 7.74 -3.08
N ILE A 81 9.21 7.10 -4.00
CA ILE A 81 8.73 6.86 -5.36
C ILE A 81 7.45 6.02 -5.33
N GLY A 82 7.43 4.92 -4.56
CA GLY A 82 6.25 4.07 -4.39
C GLY A 82 5.04 4.85 -3.87
N ILE A 83 5.22 5.67 -2.84
CA ILE A 83 4.15 6.51 -2.29
C ILE A 83 3.68 7.55 -3.32
N ALA A 84 4.59 8.20 -4.03
CA ALA A 84 4.23 9.19 -5.06
C ALA A 84 3.40 8.55 -6.19
N VAL A 85 3.82 7.39 -6.69
CA VAL A 85 3.09 6.62 -7.70
C VAL A 85 1.73 6.14 -7.17
N PHE A 86 1.69 5.69 -5.91
CA PHE A 86 0.45 5.30 -5.24
C PHE A 86 -0.55 6.45 -5.14
N ILE A 87 -0.12 7.64 -4.71
CA ILE A 87 -0.97 8.82 -4.62
C ILE A 87 -1.46 9.22 -6.01
N LEU A 88 -0.58 9.29 -7.00
CA LEU A 88 -0.93 9.61 -8.38
C LEU A 88 -1.99 8.64 -8.93
N GLY A 89 -1.80 7.34 -8.75
CA GLY A 89 -2.76 6.33 -9.18
C GLY A 89 -4.12 6.47 -8.52
N ASN A 90 -4.17 6.82 -7.22
CA ASN A 90 -5.44 7.06 -6.52
C ASN A 90 -6.14 8.34 -7.00
N ILE A 91 -5.40 9.42 -7.28
CA ILE A 91 -5.97 10.64 -7.89
C ILE A 91 -6.57 10.31 -9.26
N LEU A 92 -5.83 9.57 -10.11
CA LEU A 92 -6.33 9.14 -11.41
C LEU A 92 -7.57 8.25 -11.28
N THR A 93 -7.63 7.38 -10.28
CA THR A 93 -8.81 6.56 -10.00
C THR A 93 -10.03 7.42 -9.65
N ALA A 94 -9.84 8.47 -8.85
CA ALA A 94 -10.93 9.35 -8.41
C ALA A 94 -11.54 10.18 -9.55
N ILE A 95 -10.78 10.46 -10.60
CA ILE A 95 -11.25 11.23 -11.77
C ILE A 95 -11.54 10.34 -12.99
N ALA A 96 -11.61 9.03 -12.83
CA ALA A 96 -11.73 8.09 -13.93
C ALA A 96 -13.11 8.19 -14.61
N PRO A 97 -13.20 8.65 -15.88
CA PRO A 97 -14.47 8.78 -16.58
C PRO A 97 -14.95 7.49 -17.25
N THR A 98 -14.07 6.48 -17.37
CA THR A 98 -14.36 5.22 -18.06
C THR A 98 -13.69 4.04 -17.36
N LEU A 99 -14.23 2.84 -17.59
CA LEU A 99 -13.64 1.59 -17.05
C LEU A 99 -12.18 1.42 -17.47
N ILE A 100 -11.86 1.67 -18.73
CA ILE A 100 -10.47 1.49 -19.23
C ILE A 100 -9.52 2.44 -18.49
N PHE A 101 -9.91 3.69 -18.31
CA PHE A 101 -9.12 4.65 -17.57
C PHE A 101 -8.94 4.21 -16.10
N MET A 102 -10.01 3.71 -15.49
CA MET A 102 -9.97 3.17 -14.13
C MET A 102 -9.03 1.97 -14.00
N LEU A 103 -9.03 1.03 -14.98
CA LEU A 103 -8.12 -0.10 -14.99
C LEU A 103 -6.65 0.33 -15.07
N ILE A 104 -6.34 1.33 -15.91
CA ILE A 104 -4.99 1.91 -16.02
C ILE A 104 -4.60 2.58 -14.70
N ALA A 105 -5.48 3.36 -14.10
CA ALA A 105 -5.24 4.02 -12.82
C ALA A 105 -4.99 2.99 -11.72
N ARG A 106 -5.77 1.91 -11.65
CA ARG A 106 -5.58 0.80 -10.70
C ARG A 106 -4.27 0.05 -10.92
N PHE A 107 -3.87 -0.12 -12.17
CA PHE A 107 -2.57 -0.69 -12.49
C PHE A 107 -1.43 0.18 -11.94
N ILE A 108 -1.52 1.51 -12.07
CA ILE A 108 -0.56 2.46 -11.50
C ILE A 108 -0.55 2.39 -9.96
N VAL A 109 -1.73 2.32 -9.31
CA VAL A 109 -1.84 2.12 -7.86
C VAL A 109 -1.09 0.86 -7.42
N GLY A 110 -1.25 -0.24 -8.15
CA GLY A 110 -0.58 -1.50 -7.87
C GLY A 110 0.95 -1.41 -7.97
N ILE A 111 1.50 -0.65 -8.93
CA ILE A 111 2.94 -0.38 -9.02
C ILE A 111 3.42 0.34 -7.75
N GLY A 112 2.71 1.40 -7.33
CA GLY A 112 3.05 2.12 -6.10
C GLY A 112 3.02 1.23 -4.86
N THR A 113 1.98 0.40 -4.72
CA THR A 113 1.81 -0.55 -3.62
C THR A 113 2.93 -1.61 -3.60
N ALA A 114 3.38 -2.06 -4.78
CA ALA A 114 4.41 -3.08 -4.94
C ALA A 114 5.76 -2.70 -4.31
N ALA A 115 6.06 -1.41 -4.17
CA ALA A 115 7.30 -0.94 -3.55
C ALA A 115 7.30 -1.12 -2.01
N ILE A 116 6.14 -1.07 -1.36
CA ILE A 116 6.06 -0.86 0.09
C ILE A 116 6.42 -2.12 0.86
N ALA A 117 5.78 -3.25 0.58
CA ALA A 117 6.01 -4.49 1.32
C ALA A 117 7.47 -4.97 1.27
N PRO A 118 8.14 -5.12 0.10
CA PRO A 118 9.51 -5.59 0.06
C PRO A 118 10.50 -4.60 0.70
N VAL A 119 10.26 -3.29 0.56
CA VAL A 119 11.10 -2.27 1.19
C VAL A 119 10.98 -2.29 2.71
N VAL A 120 9.76 -2.45 3.25
CA VAL A 120 9.55 -2.60 4.70
C VAL A 120 10.20 -3.88 5.23
N MET A 121 10.03 -5.00 4.52
CA MET A 121 10.65 -6.27 4.91
C MET A 121 12.18 -6.19 4.91
N SER A 122 12.77 -5.60 3.86
CA SER A 122 14.21 -5.37 3.78
C SER A 122 14.70 -4.48 4.93
N TYR A 123 13.96 -3.44 5.30
CA TYR A 123 14.30 -2.59 6.45
C TYR A 123 14.31 -3.38 7.77
N ILE A 124 13.28 -4.18 8.03
CA ILE A 124 13.19 -4.98 9.25
C ILE A 124 14.35 -5.97 9.35
N LEU A 125 14.66 -6.65 8.25
CA LEU A 125 15.72 -7.67 8.23
C LEU A 125 17.13 -7.11 8.48
N THR A 126 17.38 -5.85 8.14
CA THR A 126 18.74 -5.28 8.22
C THR A 126 18.94 -4.33 9.39
N GLU A 127 17.90 -3.62 9.82
CA GLU A 127 18.03 -2.60 10.86
C GLU A 127 17.58 -3.10 12.25
N PHE A 128 16.78 -4.17 12.30
CA PHE A 128 16.36 -4.73 13.57
C PHE A 128 17.40 -5.75 14.08
N PRO A 129 17.67 -5.79 15.40
CA PRO A 129 18.47 -6.84 15.99
C PRO A 129 17.86 -8.22 15.73
N PRO A 130 18.67 -9.29 15.55
CA PRO A 130 18.18 -10.63 15.21
C PRO A 130 17.10 -11.16 16.16
N ASP A 131 17.20 -10.83 17.45
CA ASP A 131 16.23 -11.20 18.50
C ASP A 131 14.90 -10.44 18.40
N LYS A 132 14.82 -9.39 17.57
CA LYS A 132 13.65 -8.50 17.42
C LYS A 132 13.04 -8.48 16.03
N ILE A 133 13.61 -9.19 15.07
CA ILE A 133 13.09 -9.27 13.70
C ILE A 133 11.62 -9.74 13.69
N ALA A 134 11.31 -10.81 14.44
CA ALA A 134 9.94 -11.32 14.56
C ALA A 134 8.98 -10.27 15.13
N LYS A 135 9.43 -9.45 16.08
CA LYS A 135 8.62 -8.33 16.62
C LYS A 135 8.41 -7.22 15.60
N GLY A 136 9.41 -6.93 14.76
CA GLY A 136 9.29 -5.98 13.65
C GLY A 136 8.22 -6.42 12.64
N PHE A 137 8.24 -7.69 12.24
CA PHE A 137 7.21 -8.25 11.36
C PHE A 137 5.82 -8.25 11.99
N ALA A 138 5.71 -8.64 13.26
CA ALA A 138 4.45 -8.61 14.00
C ALA A 138 3.87 -7.20 14.05
N LEU A 139 4.69 -6.18 14.31
CA LEU A 139 4.29 -4.77 14.32
C LEU A 139 3.82 -4.31 12.93
N TYR A 140 4.53 -4.65 11.87
CA TYR A 140 4.13 -4.36 10.49
C TYR A 140 2.79 -4.98 10.15
N MET A 141 2.60 -6.27 10.43
CA MET A 141 1.35 -6.99 10.20
C MET A 141 0.18 -6.38 11.00
N PHE A 142 0.42 -6.03 12.25
CA PHE A 142 -0.57 -5.40 13.12
C PHE A 142 -1.02 -4.04 12.57
N ILE A 143 -0.08 -3.17 12.18
CA ILE A 143 -0.38 -1.85 11.60
C ILE A 143 -1.16 -2.01 10.29
N SER A 144 -0.75 -2.93 9.42
CA SER A 144 -1.44 -3.19 8.15
C SER A 144 -2.86 -3.72 8.36
N SER A 145 -3.06 -4.62 9.33
CA SER A 145 -4.40 -5.17 9.63
C SER A 145 -5.34 -4.11 10.20
N ILE A 146 -4.86 -3.30 11.14
CA ILE A 146 -5.65 -2.19 11.70
C ILE A 146 -6.05 -1.22 10.60
N SER A 147 -5.14 -0.83 9.71
CA SER A 147 -5.42 0.14 8.66
C SER A 147 -6.51 -0.33 7.71
N VAL A 148 -6.54 -1.62 7.37
CA VAL A 148 -7.60 -2.21 6.53
C VAL A 148 -8.97 -2.15 7.20
N ILE A 149 -9.04 -2.30 8.53
CA ILE A 149 -10.30 -2.20 9.30
C ILE A 149 -10.79 -0.75 9.35
N PHE A 150 -9.88 0.22 9.53
CA PHE A 150 -10.25 1.64 9.59
C PHE A 150 -10.71 2.20 8.23
N GLY A 151 -10.22 1.67 7.11
CA GLY A 151 -10.61 2.10 5.77
C GLY A 151 -12.12 2.11 5.55
N PRO A 152 -12.82 0.98 5.69
CA PRO A 152 -14.28 0.89 5.57
C PRO A 152 -15.03 1.74 6.59
N THR A 153 -14.52 1.82 7.82
CA THR A 153 -15.18 2.60 8.89
C THR A 153 -15.20 4.10 8.57
N ILE A 154 -14.09 4.63 8.06
CA ILE A 154 -14.00 6.04 7.64
C ILE A 154 -14.83 6.25 6.37
N GLY A 155 -14.77 5.32 5.40
CA GLY A 155 -15.53 5.42 4.16
C GLY A 155 -17.04 5.33 4.33
N GLY A 156 -17.51 4.59 5.33
CA GLY A 156 -18.95 4.47 5.64
C GLY A 156 -19.54 5.65 6.42
N LEU A 157 -18.70 6.58 6.91
CA LEU A 157 -19.11 7.79 7.61
C LEU A 157 -19.24 9.02 6.68
N ILE A 158 -18.77 8.92 5.43
CA ILE A 158 -18.82 9.96 4.40
C ILE A 158 -19.91 9.62 3.40
#